data_77f9a7b5fbeff89650d979cd8f30868c
#
_entry.id   77f9a7b5fbeff89650d979cd8f30868c
#
_cell.length_a   1.000
_cell.length_b   1.000
_cell.length_c   1.000
_cell.angle_alpha   90.00
_cell.angle_beta   90.00
_cell.angle_gamma   90.00
#
_symmetry.space_group_name_H-M   'P 1'
#
loop_
_entity.id
_entity.type
_entity.pdbx_description
1 polymer ?
#
loop_
_entity_poly.entity_id
_entity_poly.type
_entity_poly.pdbx_seq_one_letter_code
_entity_poly.pdbx_strand_id
1 'polypeptide(L)'
;MFESFRKPFRIAIAFVGLAVCGTGAASAQSIPEGVTAYQVSAAFDDVRFDLENAIVNHGLVIDYVSHIGDMLDRTSQDVGGQKQIFVKAQAMLFCSANLSRKVMEADAANIAYCPYSVFVYETPDQPGTVTVGYRHLGETGSEESKAAIGEVNALLDAIAKEAAGQ
;
A
#
# COMPACT_ATOMS: atom_id res chain seq x y z
N MET A 1 51.72 -37.74 63.30
CA MET A 1 51.33 -38.34 62.03
C MET A 1 49.98 -37.71 61.67
N PHE A 2 50.06 -36.58 60.94
CA PHE A 2 48.86 -35.77 60.55
C PHE A 2 48.84 -35.69 59.04
N GLU A 3 47.88 -36.39 58.43
CA GLU A 3 47.61 -36.23 56.98
C GLU A 3 46.59 -35.11 56.76
N SER A 4 47.08 -34.09 56.07
CA SER A 4 46.31 -32.93 55.69
C SER A 4 45.54 -33.21 54.37
N PHE A 5 44.21 -33.39 54.43
CA PHE A 5 43.34 -33.52 53.26
C PHE A 5 43.10 -32.14 52.63
N ARG A 6 43.73 -31.84 51.48
CA ARG A 6 43.41 -30.67 50.66
C ARG A 6 42.24 -30.98 49.73
N LYS A 7 41.08 -30.31 49.94
CA LYS A 7 39.93 -30.35 49.05
C LYS A 7 40.19 -29.46 47.83
N PRO A 8 39.93 -29.90 46.60
CA PRO A 8 40.04 -29.02 45.42
C PRO A 8 38.83 -28.09 45.34
N PHE A 9 39.12 -26.79 45.20
CA PHE A 9 38.16 -25.71 44.96
C PHE A 9 37.69 -25.76 43.46
N ARG A 10 36.44 -26.14 43.23
CA ARG A 10 35.83 -26.12 41.89
C ARG A 10 35.29 -24.74 41.62
N ILE A 11 35.94 -24.01 40.74
CA ILE A 11 35.46 -22.74 40.19
C ILE A 11 34.39 -23.07 39.16
N ALA A 12 33.13 -22.74 39.44
CA ALA A 12 32.04 -22.79 38.46
C ALA A 12 32.05 -21.48 37.65
N ILE A 13 32.49 -21.57 36.39
CA ILE A 13 32.38 -20.46 35.43
C ILE A 13 30.94 -20.41 34.91
N ALA A 14 30.16 -19.42 35.36
CA ALA A 14 28.85 -19.15 34.84
C ALA A 14 28.97 -18.42 33.49
N PHE A 15 28.64 -19.10 32.40
CA PHE A 15 28.47 -18.48 31.09
C PHE A 15 27.17 -17.68 31.08
N VAL A 16 27.27 -16.35 31.16
CA VAL A 16 26.16 -15.45 30.90
C VAL A 16 26.03 -15.33 29.39
N GLY A 17 25.08 -16.07 28.80
CA GLY A 17 24.71 -15.95 27.40
C GLY A 17 23.99 -14.61 27.16
N LEU A 18 24.66 -13.67 26.51
CA LEU A 18 24.06 -12.42 26.03
C LEU A 18 23.18 -12.76 24.82
N ALA A 19 21.86 -12.85 25.01
CA ALA A 19 20.90 -12.95 23.91
C ALA A 19 20.82 -11.59 23.21
N VAL A 20 21.49 -11.45 22.06
CA VAL A 20 21.33 -10.30 21.18
C VAL A 20 19.98 -10.46 20.45
N CYS A 21 18.93 -9.81 20.97
CA CYS A 21 17.70 -9.58 20.22
C CYS A 21 18.02 -8.64 19.06
N GLY A 22 18.25 -9.20 17.87
CA GLY A 22 18.32 -8.44 16.63
C GLY A 22 16.92 -7.87 16.32
N THR A 23 16.71 -6.59 16.63
CA THR A 23 15.56 -5.84 16.11
C THR A 23 15.77 -5.65 14.61
N GLY A 24 15.18 -6.53 13.81
CA GLY A 24 15.07 -6.31 12.37
C GLY A 24 14.26 -5.03 12.16
N ALA A 25 14.91 -3.96 11.73
CA ALA A 25 14.22 -2.76 11.29
C ALA A 25 13.40 -3.14 10.04
N ALA A 26 12.07 -3.21 10.19
CA ALA A 26 11.18 -3.29 9.04
C ALA A 26 11.46 -2.04 8.18
N SER A 27 11.91 -2.24 6.95
CA SER A 27 12.15 -1.16 6.00
C SER A 27 10.80 -0.56 5.64
N ALA A 28 10.46 0.61 6.15
CA ALA A 28 9.26 1.32 5.74
C ALA A 28 9.38 1.58 4.23
N GLN A 29 8.39 1.13 3.45
CA GLN A 29 8.33 1.44 2.02
C GLN A 29 8.14 2.95 1.86
N SER A 30 9.04 3.60 1.11
CA SER A 30 8.87 5.00 0.77
C SER A 30 7.75 5.13 -0.27
N ILE A 31 6.71 5.88 0.08
CA ILE A 31 5.64 6.24 -0.87
C ILE A 31 6.22 7.25 -1.88
N PRO A 32 6.06 7.04 -3.20
CA PRO A 32 6.54 7.97 -4.21
C PRO A 32 5.91 9.36 -4.07
N GLU A 33 6.62 10.40 -4.49
CA GLU A 33 6.06 11.74 -4.58
C GLU A 33 4.80 11.76 -5.46
N GLY A 34 3.78 12.50 -5.04
CA GLY A 34 2.49 12.56 -5.74
C GLY A 34 1.60 11.32 -5.54
N VAL A 35 1.92 10.47 -4.59
CA VAL A 35 1.08 9.34 -4.17
C VAL A 35 0.65 9.55 -2.72
N THR A 36 -0.63 9.34 -2.44
CA THR A 36 -1.16 9.23 -1.09
C THR A 36 -1.54 7.79 -0.82
N ALA A 37 -1.10 7.23 0.32
CA ALA A 37 -1.40 5.85 0.66
C ALA A 37 -1.56 5.66 2.17
N TYR A 38 -2.38 4.69 2.54
CA TYR A 38 -2.73 4.28 3.89
C TYR A 38 -2.40 2.81 4.09
N GLN A 39 -1.85 2.46 5.25
CA GLN A 39 -1.52 1.07 5.58
C GLN A 39 -2.52 0.51 6.58
N VAL A 40 -2.93 -0.74 6.37
CA VAL A 40 -3.90 -1.46 7.19
C VAL A 40 -3.32 -2.82 7.56
N SER A 41 -3.41 -3.19 8.84
CA SER A 41 -3.08 -4.54 9.30
C SER A 41 -4.33 -5.42 9.19
N ALA A 42 -4.53 -6.04 8.03
CA ALA A 42 -5.67 -6.90 7.73
C ALA A 42 -5.36 -7.84 6.56
N ALA A 43 -6.25 -8.79 6.27
CA ALA A 43 -6.12 -9.63 5.08
C ALA A 43 -6.36 -8.81 3.80
N PHE A 44 -5.58 -9.09 2.76
CA PHE A 44 -5.72 -8.38 1.47
C PHE A 44 -7.14 -8.41 0.91
N ASP A 45 -7.80 -9.57 0.96
CA ASP A 45 -9.13 -9.74 0.38
C ASP A 45 -10.19 -8.92 1.13
N ASP A 46 -10.03 -8.70 2.44
CA ASP A 46 -10.91 -7.85 3.25
C ASP A 46 -10.75 -6.38 2.84
N VAL A 47 -9.50 -5.87 2.80
CA VAL A 47 -9.23 -4.46 2.42
C VAL A 47 -9.60 -4.19 0.98
N ARG A 48 -9.40 -5.16 0.08
CA ARG A 48 -9.85 -5.08 -1.31
C ARG A 48 -11.38 -4.98 -1.40
N PHE A 49 -12.10 -5.76 -0.60
CA PHE A 49 -13.56 -5.70 -0.52
C PHE A 49 -14.05 -4.38 0.06
N ASP A 50 -13.37 -3.87 1.10
CA ASP A 50 -13.68 -2.56 1.68
C ASP A 50 -13.45 -1.43 0.67
N LEU A 51 -12.39 -1.52 -0.16
CA LEU A 51 -12.16 -0.57 -1.25
C LEU A 51 -13.28 -0.61 -2.31
N GLU A 52 -13.73 -1.80 -2.69
CA GLU A 52 -14.85 -1.96 -3.62
C GLU A 52 -16.12 -1.32 -3.04
N ASN A 53 -16.42 -1.58 -1.76
CA ASN A 53 -17.56 -0.99 -1.06
C ASN A 53 -17.42 0.54 -0.95
N ALA A 54 -16.25 1.06 -0.61
CA ALA A 54 -16.03 2.51 -0.53
C ALA A 54 -16.33 3.20 -1.87
N ILE A 55 -15.86 2.65 -2.99
CA ILE A 55 -16.17 3.19 -4.33
C ILE A 55 -17.68 3.21 -4.56
N VAL A 56 -18.37 2.09 -4.27
CA VAL A 56 -19.82 1.96 -4.46
C VAL A 56 -20.61 2.87 -3.51
N ASN A 57 -20.18 3.02 -2.25
CA ASN A 57 -20.81 3.90 -1.26
C ASN A 57 -20.75 5.38 -1.68
N HIS A 58 -19.70 5.77 -2.42
CA HIS A 58 -19.60 7.10 -3.03
C HIS A 58 -20.46 7.26 -4.32
N GLY A 59 -21.29 6.27 -4.63
CA GLY A 59 -22.20 6.29 -5.79
C GLY A 59 -21.52 6.07 -7.14
N LEU A 60 -20.38 5.40 -7.14
CA LEU A 60 -19.57 5.17 -8.33
C LEU A 60 -19.69 3.70 -8.78
N VAL A 61 -19.37 3.46 -10.04
CA VAL A 61 -19.30 2.12 -10.63
C VAL A 61 -17.86 1.83 -11.00
N ILE A 62 -17.38 0.65 -10.64
CA ILE A 62 -16.04 0.19 -11.03
C ILE A 62 -16.11 -0.27 -12.49
N ASP A 63 -15.41 0.44 -13.36
CA ASP A 63 -15.37 0.14 -14.80
C ASP A 63 -14.43 -1.04 -15.09
N TYR A 64 -13.32 -1.14 -14.36
CA TYR A 64 -12.31 -2.18 -14.57
C TYR A 64 -11.46 -2.41 -13.31
N VAL A 65 -11.12 -3.68 -13.07
CA VAL A 65 -10.14 -4.08 -12.06
C VAL A 65 -8.89 -4.61 -12.75
N SER A 66 -7.78 -3.91 -12.58
CA SER A 66 -6.47 -4.34 -13.08
C SER A 66 -5.79 -5.27 -12.08
N HIS A 67 -5.56 -6.52 -12.46
CA HIS A 67 -4.89 -7.53 -11.65
C HIS A 67 -3.37 -7.46 -11.86
N ILE A 68 -2.74 -6.43 -11.29
CA ILE A 68 -1.33 -6.09 -11.53
C ILE A 68 -0.40 -7.18 -10.99
N GLY A 69 -0.67 -7.71 -9.78
CA GLY A 69 0.12 -8.79 -9.19
C GLY A 69 0.13 -10.03 -10.07
N ASP A 70 -1.05 -10.50 -10.49
CA ASP A 70 -1.19 -11.68 -11.35
C ASP A 70 -0.49 -11.51 -12.71
N MET A 71 -0.56 -10.30 -13.27
CA MET A 71 0.13 -9.98 -14.54
C MET A 71 1.64 -10.07 -14.37
N LEU A 72 2.20 -9.48 -13.32
CA LEU A 72 3.64 -9.50 -13.07
C LEU A 72 4.15 -10.92 -12.77
N ASP A 73 3.41 -11.72 -12.00
CA ASP A 73 3.78 -13.09 -11.70
C ASP A 73 3.77 -13.96 -12.96
N ARG A 74 2.71 -13.87 -13.77
CA ARG A 74 2.56 -14.63 -15.01
C ARG A 74 3.65 -14.33 -16.03
N THR A 75 4.10 -13.07 -16.11
CA THR A 75 5.09 -12.63 -17.11
C THR A 75 6.52 -12.61 -16.58
N SER A 76 6.75 -12.94 -15.31
CA SER A 76 8.04 -12.79 -14.65
C SER A 76 9.17 -13.50 -15.39
N GLN A 77 8.97 -14.75 -15.83
CA GLN A 77 9.98 -15.53 -16.53
C GLN A 77 10.31 -14.95 -17.91
N ASP A 78 9.32 -14.43 -18.64
CA ASP A 78 9.48 -13.88 -19.98
C ASP A 78 10.33 -12.60 -19.99
N VAL A 79 10.30 -11.85 -18.88
CA VAL A 79 11.04 -10.59 -18.73
C VAL A 79 12.26 -10.70 -17.81
N GLY A 80 12.65 -11.91 -17.42
CA GLY A 80 13.81 -12.17 -16.57
C GLY A 80 13.62 -11.79 -15.09
N GLY A 81 12.37 -11.69 -14.64
CA GLY A 81 12.01 -11.42 -13.23
C GLY A 81 12.38 -12.62 -12.34
N GLN A 82 13.06 -12.35 -11.23
CA GLN A 82 13.47 -13.40 -10.28
C GLN A 82 12.87 -13.21 -8.89
N LYS A 83 12.23 -12.07 -8.63
CA LYS A 83 11.67 -11.71 -7.32
C LYS A 83 10.16 -11.52 -7.44
N GLN A 84 9.40 -12.13 -6.53
CA GLN A 84 8.00 -11.79 -6.34
C GLN A 84 7.92 -10.35 -5.80
N ILE A 85 7.19 -9.48 -6.49
CA ILE A 85 7.07 -8.05 -6.14
C ILE A 85 5.90 -7.85 -5.16
N PHE A 86 4.77 -8.50 -5.43
CA PHE A 86 3.56 -8.42 -4.62
C PHE A 86 3.09 -9.82 -4.21
N VAL A 87 2.51 -9.95 -3.02
CA VAL A 87 1.68 -11.11 -2.66
C VAL A 87 0.39 -11.04 -3.45
N LYS A 88 -0.23 -9.84 -3.46
CA LYS A 88 -1.39 -9.48 -4.29
C LYS A 88 -1.32 -7.99 -4.60
N ALA A 89 -1.77 -7.58 -5.80
CA ALA A 89 -1.87 -6.17 -6.17
C ALA A 89 -2.95 -5.97 -7.23
N GLN A 90 -3.83 -5.00 -6.98
CA GLN A 90 -4.89 -4.61 -7.89
C GLN A 90 -5.03 -3.09 -7.95
N ALA A 91 -5.60 -2.59 -9.03
CA ALA A 91 -6.07 -1.22 -9.14
C ALA A 91 -7.51 -1.23 -9.67
N MET A 92 -8.38 -0.47 -9.00
CA MET A 92 -9.77 -0.29 -9.40
C MET A 92 -9.93 1.03 -10.12
N LEU A 93 -10.48 0.98 -11.33
CA LEU A 93 -10.65 2.12 -12.21
C LEU A 93 -12.12 2.48 -12.29
N PHE A 94 -12.43 3.77 -12.20
CA PHE A 94 -13.79 4.29 -12.22
C PHE A 94 -13.82 5.76 -12.66
N CYS A 95 -15.00 6.24 -13.04
CA CYS A 95 -15.25 7.66 -13.30
C CYS A 95 -16.42 8.17 -12.47
N SER A 96 -16.36 9.44 -12.07
CA SER A 96 -17.51 10.15 -11.51
C SER A 96 -18.15 10.99 -12.62
N ALA A 97 -19.38 10.69 -13.00
CA ALA A 97 -20.06 11.43 -14.07
C ALA A 97 -20.07 12.96 -13.82
N ASN A 98 -20.36 13.37 -12.58
CA ASN A 98 -20.39 14.78 -12.21
C ASN A 98 -19.01 15.45 -12.21
N LEU A 99 -18.01 14.83 -11.53
CA LEU A 99 -16.68 15.41 -11.43
C LEU A 99 -15.93 15.34 -12.75
N SER A 100 -16.05 14.23 -13.49
CA SER A 100 -15.41 14.12 -14.81
C SER A 100 -15.96 15.16 -15.78
N ARG A 101 -17.29 15.41 -15.77
CA ARG A 101 -17.88 16.46 -16.56
C ARG A 101 -17.35 17.84 -16.17
N LYS A 102 -17.35 18.18 -14.89
CA LYS A 102 -16.83 19.45 -14.36
C LYS A 102 -15.38 19.70 -14.74
N VAL A 103 -14.54 18.67 -14.56
CA VAL A 103 -13.10 18.73 -14.88
C VAL A 103 -12.87 18.93 -16.38
N MET A 104 -13.64 18.25 -17.25
CA MET A 104 -13.49 18.36 -18.71
C MET A 104 -14.16 19.62 -19.29
N GLU A 105 -15.21 20.15 -18.65
CA GLU A 105 -15.77 21.45 -19.02
C GLU A 105 -14.80 22.60 -18.73
N ALA A 106 -14.00 22.50 -17.65
CA ALA A 106 -12.95 23.48 -17.35
C ALA A 106 -11.78 23.40 -18.35
N ASP A 107 -11.39 22.19 -18.77
CA ASP A 107 -10.39 21.95 -19.82
C ASP A 107 -10.56 20.52 -20.38
N ALA A 108 -10.83 20.39 -21.66
CA ALA A 108 -11.01 19.09 -22.32
C ALA A 108 -9.76 18.19 -22.23
N ALA A 109 -8.56 18.75 -22.12
CA ALA A 109 -7.31 17.98 -21.95
C ALA A 109 -7.26 17.21 -20.61
N ASN A 110 -8.08 17.57 -19.64
CA ASN A 110 -8.22 16.85 -18.38
C ASN A 110 -8.81 15.44 -18.55
N ILE A 111 -9.25 15.06 -19.75
CA ILE A 111 -9.57 13.67 -20.08
C ILE A 111 -8.41 12.72 -19.76
N ALA A 112 -7.18 13.21 -19.74
CA ALA A 112 -5.99 12.46 -19.36
C ALA A 112 -6.03 11.90 -17.92
N TYR A 113 -6.90 12.43 -17.06
CA TYR A 113 -7.10 11.96 -15.69
C TYR A 113 -8.17 10.87 -15.54
N CYS A 114 -8.95 10.60 -16.60
CA CYS A 114 -10.00 9.58 -16.59
C CYS A 114 -9.55 8.31 -17.32
N PRO A 115 -9.80 7.10 -16.78
CA PRO A 115 -10.47 6.82 -15.52
C PRO A 115 -9.59 7.13 -14.29
N TYR A 116 -10.22 7.49 -13.17
CA TYR A 116 -9.55 7.59 -11.87
C TYR A 116 -9.16 6.20 -11.40
N SER A 117 -8.14 6.13 -10.52
CA SER A 117 -7.62 4.85 -10.06
C SER A 117 -7.26 4.90 -8.57
N VAL A 118 -7.72 3.89 -7.82
CA VAL A 118 -7.25 3.58 -6.46
C VAL A 118 -6.65 2.20 -6.48
N PHE A 119 -5.46 2.04 -5.90
CA PHE A 119 -4.75 0.77 -5.85
C PHE A 119 -4.78 0.17 -4.44
N VAL A 120 -4.64 -1.15 -4.39
CA VAL A 120 -4.47 -1.93 -3.16
C VAL A 120 -3.41 -3.00 -3.38
N TYR A 121 -2.45 -3.15 -2.45
CA TYR A 121 -1.43 -4.17 -2.57
C TYR A 121 -0.91 -4.66 -1.21
N GLU A 122 -0.34 -5.87 -1.22
CA GLU A 122 0.43 -6.48 -0.15
C GLU A 122 1.78 -6.95 -0.71
N THR A 123 2.87 -6.75 0.04
CA THR A 123 4.21 -7.16 -0.37
C THR A 123 4.73 -8.33 0.46
N PRO A 124 5.63 -9.18 -0.11
CA PRO A 124 6.25 -10.27 0.64
C PRO A 124 7.08 -9.81 1.84
N ASP A 125 7.61 -8.60 1.79
CA ASP A 125 8.46 -8.04 2.85
C ASP A 125 7.64 -7.54 4.06
N GLN A 126 6.31 -7.33 3.90
CA GLN A 126 5.39 -6.88 4.95
C GLN A 126 4.08 -7.70 4.92
N PRO A 127 4.14 -9.01 5.20
CA PRO A 127 2.96 -9.86 5.16
C PRO A 127 1.93 -9.42 6.22
N GLY A 128 0.64 -9.41 5.83
CA GLY A 128 -0.46 -8.94 6.68
C GLY A 128 -0.56 -7.42 6.81
N THR A 129 0.26 -6.66 6.07
CA THR A 129 0.13 -5.21 5.93
C THR A 129 -0.28 -4.87 4.50
N VAL A 130 -1.50 -4.38 4.35
CA VAL A 130 -2.06 -3.97 3.06
C VAL A 130 -1.97 -2.47 2.91
N THR A 131 -1.56 -2.01 1.74
CA THR A 131 -1.49 -0.60 1.38
C THR A 131 -2.59 -0.27 0.39
N VAL A 132 -3.41 0.75 0.70
CA VAL A 132 -4.42 1.34 -0.18
C VAL A 132 -4.00 2.76 -0.50
N GLY A 133 -4.12 3.17 -1.77
CA GLY A 133 -3.73 4.53 -2.12
C GLY A 133 -4.11 4.91 -3.54
N TYR A 134 -3.80 6.16 -3.87
CA TYR A 134 -4.07 6.74 -5.17
C TYR A 134 -2.93 7.68 -5.59
N ARG A 135 -2.83 7.93 -6.88
CA ARG A 135 -1.96 8.97 -7.41
C ARG A 135 -2.69 10.30 -7.37
N HIS A 136 -2.10 11.29 -6.72
CA HIS A 136 -2.60 12.64 -6.69
C HIS A 136 -2.58 13.25 -8.10
N LEU A 137 -3.72 13.77 -8.55
CA LEU A 137 -3.85 14.42 -9.85
C LEU A 137 -3.30 15.85 -9.77
N GLY A 138 -2.49 16.24 -10.74
CA GLY A 138 -1.87 17.55 -10.76
C GLY A 138 -2.89 18.66 -10.98
N GLU A 139 -3.00 19.56 -10.00
CA GLU A 139 -3.89 20.72 -10.03
C GLU A 139 -3.29 21.82 -10.90
N THR A 140 -3.42 21.66 -12.22
CA THR A 140 -2.84 22.56 -13.24
C THR A 140 -3.91 23.23 -14.09
N GLY A 141 -3.51 24.19 -14.92
CA GLY A 141 -4.42 24.91 -15.82
C GLY A 141 -5.06 26.15 -15.19
N SER A 142 -6.28 26.46 -15.58
CA SER A 142 -7.07 27.57 -15.03
C SER A 142 -7.44 27.34 -13.55
N GLU A 143 -7.85 28.38 -12.84
CA GLU A 143 -8.33 28.24 -11.45
C GLU A 143 -9.55 27.32 -11.35
N GLU A 144 -10.43 27.31 -12.37
CA GLU A 144 -11.55 26.37 -12.47
C GLU A 144 -11.08 24.94 -12.59
N SER A 145 -10.07 24.70 -13.47
CA SER A 145 -9.49 23.37 -13.65
C SER A 145 -8.84 22.86 -12.36
N LYS A 146 -8.03 23.68 -11.70
CA LYS A 146 -7.39 23.36 -10.42
C LYS A 146 -8.43 22.99 -9.35
N ALA A 147 -9.46 23.83 -9.20
CA ALA A 147 -10.53 23.59 -8.22
C ALA A 147 -11.28 22.28 -8.51
N ALA A 148 -11.61 22.01 -9.77
CA ALA A 148 -12.30 20.79 -10.16
C ALA A 148 -11.45 19.54 -9.93
N ILE A 149 -10.14 19.58 -10.25
CA ILE A 149 -9.19 18.49 -10.00
C ILE A 149 -9.00 18.28 -8.48
N GLY A 150 -8.96 19.35 -7.70
CA GLY A 150 -8.90 19.27 -6.23
C GLY A 150 -10.09 18.52 -5.63
N GLU A 151 -11.30 18.67 -6.20
CA GLU A 151 -12.48 17.89 -5.76
C GLU A 151 -12.32 16.39 -6.12
N VAL A 152 -11.70 16.06 -7.24
CA VAL A 152 -11.39 14.66 -7.58
C VAL A 152 -10.36 14.10 -6.60
N ASN A 153 -9.30 14.83 -6.28
CA ASN A 153 -8.31 14.40 -5.29
C ASN A 153 -8.95 14.17 -3.93
N ALA A 154 -9.89 15.03 -3.50
CA ALA A 154 -10.63 14.85 -2.26
C ALA A 154 -11.52 13.60 -2.27
N LEU A 155 -12.16 13.28 -3.40
CA LEU A 155 -12.92 12.03 -3.57
C LEU A 155 -12.02 10.80 -3.46
N LEU A 156 -10.87 10.80 -4.14
CA LEU A 156 -9.92 9.69 -4.12
C LEU A 156 -9.37 9.46 -2.70
N ASP A 157 -9.09 10.54 -1.97
CA ASP A 157 -8.65 10.50 -0.58
C ASP A 157 -9.72 9.90 0.35
N ALA A 158 -10.97 10.34 0.20
CA ALA A 158 -12.10 9.84 0.98
C ALA A 158 -12.30 8.32 0.76
N ILE A 159 -12.27 7.86 -0.49
CA ILE A 159 -12.38 6.44 -0.83
C ILE A 159 -11.22 5.63 -0.22
N ALA A 160 -9.99 6.12 -0.37
CA ALA A 160 -8.81 5.40 0.15
C ALA A 160 -8.80 5.35 1.69
N LYS A 161 -9.23 6.40 2.38
CA LYS A 161 -9.39 6.44 3.84
C LYS A 161 -10.49 5.49 4.32
N GLU A 162 -11.67 5.52 3.70
CA GLU A 162 -12.78 4.62 4.04
C GLU A 162 -12.34 3.16 3.91
N ALA A 163 -11.67 2.79 2.82
CA ALA A 163 -11.14 1.45 2.61
C ALA A 163 -10.05 1.06 3.62
N ALA A 164 -9.34 2.05 4.18
CA ALA A 164 -8.33 1.86 5.23
C ALA A 164 -8.92 1.91 6.65
N GLY A 165 -10.23 2.09 6.81
CA GLY A 165 -10.88 2.18 8.12
C GLY A 165 -10.51 3.45 8.90
N GLN A 166 -10.22 4.58 8.20
CA GLN A 166 -9.78 5.86 8.78
C GLN A 166 -10.81 6.99 8.58
#